data_2fc0dc6426237bc21f72d21203388d23
#
_entry.id   2fc0dc6426237bc21f72d21203388d23
#
_cell.length_a   1.000
_cell.length_b   1.000
_cell.length_c   1.000
_cell.angle_alpha   90.00
_cell.angle_beta   90.00
_cell.angle_gamma   90.00
#
_symmetry.space_group_name_H-M   'P 1'
#
loop_
_entity.id
_entity.type
_entity.pdbx_description
1 polymer ?
#
loop_
_entity_poly.entity_id
_entity_poly.type
_entity_poly.pdbx_seq_one_letter_code
_entity_poly.pdbx_strand_id
1 'polypeptide(L)'
;MKQLLTIVSVALLALTSCTGGHDAKPIDGIASYVYPDSSVYEGNWQAGKRSGQGSMQWADGNSYEGEWSNDMPNGQGTYTWADGNKFEGEFRDSLPCGEGRYTWANGAYYVGSYSDGHPNGEGKYLAPDGSMKEGTFKDGWLEGKGVAINEFTEKYTGDFHHGRPHGEGTMEYPNGDKYVGSWVNGKSEGKGTYYYSSGSVYQGDFHRGSAEGYGTYTWENGNRYVGNWKNDMRNGRGKLTTVDGEVYEGEWYNDEFVE
;
A
#
# COMPACT_ATOMS: atom_id res chain seq x y z
N MET A 1 16.67 19.69 16.62
CA MET A 1 16.54 21.10 16.25
C MET A 1 15.36 21.20 15.31
N LYS A 2 14.27 21.83 15.80
CA LYS A 2 13.02 22.02 15.04
C LYS A 2 13.26 23.17 14.07
N GLN A 3 13.25 22.91 12.76
CA GLN A 3 13.06 23.99 11.80
C GLN A 3 11.56 24.22 11.65
N LEU A 4 11.12 25.37 12.12
CA LEU A 4 9.81 25.93 11.85
C LEU A 4 9.70 26.18 10.34
N LEU A 5 8.79 25.51 9.66
CA LEU A 5 8.29 25.98 8.37
C LEU A 5 7.52 27.27 8.64
N THR A 6 8.09 28.36 8.23
CA THR A 6 7.41 29.67 8.23
C THR A 6 6.39 29.65 7.10
N ILE A 7 5.11 29.52 7.44
CA ILE A 7 4.01 29.77 6.52
C ILE A 7 4.07 31.27 6.21
N VAL A 8 4.55 31.63 5.03
CA VAL A 8 4.43 33.00 4.51
C VAL A 8 2.98 33.16 4.08
N SER A 9 2.17 33.73 4.98
CA SER A 9 0.85 34.26 4.62
C SER A 9 1.08 35.39 3.63
N VAL A 10 0.79 35.16 2.35
CA VAL A 10 0.72 36.24 1.37
C VAL A 10 -0.48 37.11 1.74
N ALA A 11 -0.21 38.29 2.27
CA ALA A 11 -1.23 39.27 2.59
C ALA A 11 -1.99 39.64 1.32
N LEU A 12 -3.29 39.48 1.39
CA LEU A 12 -4.25 39.89 0.38
C LEU A 12 -4.14 41.41 0.16
N LEU A 13 -3.40 41.86 -0.83
CA LEU A 13 -3.50 43.20 -1.35
C LEU A 13 -4.71 43.22 -2.28
N ALA A 14 -5.84 43.69 -1.75
CA ALA A 14 -7.02 43.98 -2.56
C ALA A 14 -6.69 45.08 -3.55
N LEU A 15 -6.38 44.70 -4.78
CA LEU A 15 -6.41 45.63 -5.92
C LEU A 15 -7.86 45.68 -6.42
N THR A 16 -8.56 46.76 -6.05
CA THR A 16 -9.83 47.11 -6.67
C THR A 16 -9.59 47.53 -8.12
N SER A 17 -10.03 46.74 -9.08
CA SER A 17 -10.29 47.24 -10.42
C SER A 17 -11.73 46.93 -10.78
N CYS A 18 -12.47 48.00 -10.99
CA CYS A 18 -13.76 48.02 -11.68
C CYS A 18 -13.55 47.86 -13.17
N THR A 19 -14.53 47.18 -13.78
CA THR A 19 -15.04 47.28 -15.15
C THR A 19 -14.72 46.05 -16.03
N GLY A 20 -15.84 45.48 -16.49
CA GLY A 20 -15.92 44.34 -17.41
C GLY A 20 -15.24 44.55 -18.75
N GLY A 21 -14.12 43.88 -18.86
CA GLY A 21 -13.38 43.54 -20.05
C GLY A 21 -12.51 42.35 -19.67
N HIS A 22 -12.39 41.34 -20.52
CA HIS A 22 -11.39 40.32 -20.31
C HIS A 22 -10.04 41.02 -20.31
N ASP A 23 -9.41 41.15 -19.12
CA ASP A 23 -8.08 41.71 -19.00
C ASP A 23 -7.12 40.88 -19.85
N ALA A 24 -6.20 41.56 -20.54
CA ALA A 24 -5.19 40.87 -21.31
C ALA A 24 -4.37 39.93 -20.37
N LYS A 25 -4.09 38.74 -20.83
CA LYS A 25 -3.27 37.79 -20.06
C LYS A 25 -1.93 38.44 -19.66
N PRO A 26 -1.54 38.37 -18.37
CA PRO A 26 -0.29 38.99 -17.91
C PRO A 26 0.92 38.42 -18.67
N ILE A 27 1.94 39.27 -18.90
CA ILE A 27 3.19 38.87 -19.58
C ILE A 27 4.24 38.53 -18.55
N ASP A 28 4.47 39.40 -17.57
CA ASP A 28 5.51 39.25 -16.55
C ASP A 28 5.05 39.74 -15.18
N GLY A 29 5.64 39.27 -14.11
CA GLY A 29 5.43 39.71 -12.74
C GLY A 29 4.38 38.91 -11.99
N ILE A 30 3.88 39.44 -10.87
CA ILE A 30 2.85 38.80 -10.04
C ILE A 30 1.50 39.38 -10.41
N ALA A 31 0.55 38.54 -10.81
CA ALA A 31 -0.79 38.95 -11.18
C ALA A 31 -1.82 37.85 -11.04
N SER A 32 -3.09 38.28 -10.90
CA SER A 32 -4.25 37.38 -11.01
C SER A 32 -4.80 37.40 -12.43
N TYR A 33 -5.27 36.25 -12.92
CA TYR A 33 -5.94 36.14 -14.21
C TYR A 33 -7.12 35.18 -14.14
N VAL A 34 -8.29 35.65 -14.61
CA VAL A 34 -9.50 34.84 -14.71
C VAL A 34 -9.64 34.35 -16.13
N TYR A 35 -9.65 33.03 -16.31
CA TYR A 35 -9.85 32.40 -17.61
C TYR A 35 -11.32 32.43 -18.06
N PRO A 36 -11.60 32.26 -19.36
CA PRO A 36 -12.97 32.26 -19.87
C PRO A 36 -13.90 31.20 -19.28
N ASP A 37 -13.32 30.09 -18.77
CA ASP A 37 -14.03 29.01 -18.08
C ASP A 37 -14.26 29.27 -16.59
N SER A 38 -13.93 30.45 -16.10
CA SER A 38 -13.95 30.89 -14.70
C SER A 38 -12.86 30.29 -13.81
N SER A 39 -11.88 29.56 -14.38
CA SER A 39 -10.67 29.20 -13.64
C SER A 39 -9.87 30.45 -13.29
N VAL A 40 -9.20 30.47 -12.14
CA VAL A 40 -8.44 31.62 -11.63
C VAL A 40 -7.00 31.17 -11.31
N TYR A 41 -6.04 31.90 -11.84
CA TYR A 41 -4.65 31.80 -11.45
C TYR A 41 -4.17 33.06 -10.73
N GLU A 42 -3.48 32.92 -9.63
CA GLU A 42 -2.81 34.00 -8.90
C GLU A 42 -1.35 33.61 -8.68
N GLY A 43 -0.40 34.37 -9.19
CA GLY A 43 1.01 34.02 -9.03
C GLY A 43 1.92 34.71 -10.02
N ASN A 44 3.10 34.16 -10.16
CA ASN A 44 4.15 34.67 -11.02
C ASN A 44 3.93 34.31 -12.49
N TRP A 45 4.23 35.27 -13.35
CA TRP A 45 4.20 35.17 -14.81
C TRP A 45 5.57 35.47 -15.40
N GLN A 46 5.96 34.77 -16.43
CA GLN A 46 7.16 34.99 -17.22
C GLN A 46 6.88 34.73 -18.69
N ALA A 47 7.10 35.72 -19.55
CA ALA A 47 6.83 35.62 -20.98
C ALA A 47 5.41 35.10 -21.29
N GLY A 48 4.40 35.55 -20.54
CA GLY A 48 3.00 35.16 -20.71
C GLY A 48 2.65 33.74 -20.23
N LYS A 49 3.54 33.08 -19.51
CA LYS A 49 3.33 31.75 -18.93
C LYS A 49 3.38 31.79 -17.41
N ARG A 50 2.62 30.93 -16.76
CA ARG A 50 2.73 30.70 -15.30
C ARG A 50 4.12 30.17 -14.99
N SER A 51 4.80 30.76 -13.99
CA SER A 51 6.18 30.45 -13.63
C SER A 51 6.41 30.84 -12.18
N GLY A 52 7.35 30.18 -11.47
CA GLY A 52 7.58 30.46 -10.05
C GLY A 52 6.41 30.06 -9.16
N GLN A 53 6.18 30.78 -8.07
CA GLN A 53 5.10 30.46 -7.12
C GLN A 53 3.74 30.95 -7.63
N GLY A 54 2.72 30.11 -7.48
CA GLY A 54 1.34 30.48 -7.83
C GLY A 54 0.31 29.47 -7.41
N SER A 55 -0.94 29.92 -7.37
CA SER A 55 -2.11 29.10 -7.12
C SER A 55 -3.05 29.10 -8.32
N MET A 56 -3.63 27.95 -8.62
CA MET A 56 -4.64 27.76 -9.64
C MET A 56 -5.88 27.12 -9.03
N GLN A 57 -7.02 27.71 -9.26
CA GLN A 57 -8.32 27.16 -8.99
C GLN A 57 -9.02 26.91 -10.32
N TRP A 58 -9.24 25.64 -10.67
CA TRP A 58 -9.96 25.28 -11.89
C TRP A 58 -11.48 25.32 -11.69
N ALA A 59 -12.20 25.58 -12.78
CA ALA A 59 -13.66 25.62 -12.77
C ALA A 59 -14.32 24.27 -12.40
N ASP A 60 -13.62 23.18 -12.56
CA ASP A 60 -14.06 21.82 -12.17
C ASP A 60 -13.91 21.52 -10.68
N GLY A 61 -13.38 22.48 -9.91
CA GLY A 61 -13.17 22.37 -8.47
C GLY A 61 -11.79 21.83 -8.05
N ASN A 62 -10.94 21.45 -9.00
CA ASN A 62 -9.54 21.11 -8.70
C ASN A 62 -8.76 22.37 -8.31
N SER A 63 -7.68 22.22 -7.55
CA SER A 63 -6.76 23.31 -7.26
C SER A 63 -5.31 22.85 -7.19
N TYR A 64 -4.39 23.76 -7.47
CA TYR A 64 -2.96 23.56 -7.27
C TYR A 64 -2.34 24.81 -6.65
N GLU A 65 -1.49 24.62 -5.65
CA GLU A 65 -0.68 25.66 -5.05
C GLU A 65 0.78 25.18 -4.99
N GLY A 66 1.69 25.92 -5.59
CA GLY A 66 3.10 25.53 -5.64
C GLY A 66 3.89 26.18 -6.74
N GLU A 67 4.95 25.48 -7.15
CA GLU A 67 5.88 25.95 -8.16
C GLU A 67 5.37 25.63 -9.57
N TRP A 68 5.59 26.58 -10.48
CA TRP A 68 5.20 26.51 -11.88
C TRP A 68 6.40 26.71 -12.78
N SER A 69 6.43 26.01 -13.89
CA SER A 69 7.37 26.25 -14.99
C SER A 69 6.66 26.06 -16.32
N ASN A 70 6.71 27.08 -17.19
CA ASN A 70 6.13 27.03 -18.55
C ASN A 70 4.65 26.58 -18.57
N ASP A 71 3.79 27.13 -17.71
CA ASP A 71 2.37 26.81 -17.54
C ASP A 71 2.08 25.44 -16.88
N MET A 72 3.09 24.71 -16.40
CA MET A 72 2.94 23.40 -15.76
C MET A 72 3.37 23.44 -14.29
N PRO A 73 2.65 22.76 -13.37
CA PRO A 73 3.17 22.40 -12.06
C PRO A 73 4.55 21.77 -12.16
N ASN A 74 5.56 22.32 -11.45
CA ASN A 74 6.93 21.85 -11.53
C ASN A 74 7.71 22.32 -10.31
N GLY A 75 8.23 21.41 -9.51
CA GLY A 75 8.80 21.67 -8.18
C GLY A 75 7.84 21.27 -7.06
N GLN A 76 7.98 21.88 -5.89
CA GLN A 76 7.14 21.56 -4.73
C GLN A 76 5.74 22.18 -4.86
N GLY A 77 4.73 21.37 -4.52
CA GLY A 77 3.35 21.86 -4.55
C GLY A 77 2.34 20.93 -3.91
N THR A 78 1.11 21.44 -3.86
CA THR A 78 -0.08 20.73 -3.38
C THR A 78 -1.13 20.74 -4.47
N TYR A 79 -1.55 19.58 -4.92
CA TYR A 79 -2.70 19.41 -5.79
C TYR A 79 -3.88 18.85 -5.00
N THR A 80 -5.03 19.50 -5.08
CA THR A 80 -6.28 19.04 -4.45
C THR A 80 -7.31 18.80 -5.54
N TRP A 81 -7.82 17.58 -5.61
CA TRP A 81 -8.89 17.20 -6.52
C TRP A 81 -10.25 17.59 -5.97
N ALA A 82 -11.20 17.84 -6.86
CA ALA A 82 -12.57 18.21 -6.50
C ALA A 82 -13.29 17.15 -5.64
N ASP A 83 -12.86 15.88 -5.73
CA ASP A 83 -13.37 14.78 -4.91
C ASP A 83 -12.78 14.72 -3.48
N GLY A 84 -11.88 15.66 -3.15
CA GLY A 84 -11.22 15.77 -1.85
C GLY A 84 -9.93 14.96 -1.70
N ASN A 85 -9.47 14.27 -2.75
CA ASN A 85 -8.14 13.70 -2.77
C ASN A 85 -7.08 14.81 -2.79
N LYS A 86 -5.87 14.53 -2.31
CA LYS A 86 -4.80 15.53 -2.22
C LYS A 86 -3.44 14.88 -2.46
N PHE A 87 -2.58 15.54 -3.22
CA PHE A 87 -1.16 15.21 -3.31
C PHE A 87 -0.30 16.38 -2.84
N GLU A 88 0.68 16.10 -2.01
CA GLU A 88 1.67 17.05 -1.48
C GLU A 88 3.05 16.49 -1.77
N GLY A 89 3.85 17.21 -2.58
CA GLY A 89 5.18 16.71 -2.94
C GLY A 89 5.75 17.39 -4.17
N GLU A 90 6.71 16.72 -4.78
CA GLU A 90 7.41 17.20 -5.96
C GLU A 90 6.62 16.88 -7.23
N PHE A 91 6.59 17.84 -8.15
CA PHE A 91 6.01 17.71 -9.49
C PHE A 91 7.08 17.92 -10.54
N ARG A 92 6.96 17.20 -11.65
CA ARG A 92 7.70 17.41 -12.89
C ARG A 92 6.72 17.31 -14.05
N ASP A 93 6.66 18.39 -14.83
CA ASP A 93 5.77 18.47 -16.00
C ASP A 93 4.33 18.04 -15.68
N SER A 94 3.79 18.58 -14.57
CA SER A 94 2.46 18.30 -14.01
C SER A 94 2.25 16.90 -13.40
N LEU A 95 3.27 16.04 -13.36
CA LEU A 95 3.16 14.71 -12.76
C LEU A 95 3.87 14.64 -11.42
N PRO A 96 3.28 14.00 -10.39
CA PRO A 96 3.96 13.65 -9.16
C PRO A 96 5.26 12.89 -9.41
N CYS A 97 6.35 13.32 -8.76
CA CYS A 97 7.66 12.67 -8.80
C CYS A 97 8.40 12.86 -7.47
N GLY A 98 9.58 12.24 -7.31
CA GLY A 98 10.34 12.37 -6.06
C GLY A 98 9.57 11.90 -4.84
N GLU A 99 9.77 12.56 -3.70
CA GLU A 99 9.05 12.22 -2.46
C GLU A 99 7.73 12.98 -2.38
N GLY A 100 6.66 12.27 -1.95
CA GLY A 100 5.35 12.88 -1.83
C GLY A 100 4.39 12.11 -0.94
N ARG A 101 3.27 12.76 -0.64
CA ARG A 101 2.14 12.20 0.10
C ARG A 101 0.86 12.36 -0.69
N TYR A 102 0.23 11.25 -1.00
CA TYR A 102 -1.14 11.22 -1.51
C TYR A 102 -2.09 10.89 -0.38
N THR A 103 -3.13 11.70 -0.19
CA THR A 103 -4.18 11.48 0.81
C THR A 103 -5.51 11.35 0.07
N TRP A 104 -6.18 10.22 0.26
CA TRP A 104 -7.53 9.99 -0.25
C TRP A 104 -8.57 10.70 0.58
N ALA A 105 -9.71 11.04 -0.01
CA ALA A 105 -10.82 11.71 0.67
C ALA A 105 -11.37 10.93 1.87
N ASN A 106 -11.21 9.60 1.89
CA ASN A 106 -11.57 8.74 3.02
C ASN A 106 -10.57 8.75 4.18
N GLY A 107 -9.46 9.49 4.06
CA GLY A 107 -8.41 9.62 5.07
C GLY A 107 -7.29 8.58 4.96
N ALA A 108 -7.36 7.62 4.04
CA ALA A 108 -6.20 6.79 3.70
C ALA A 108 -5.07 7.67 3.15
N TYR A 109 -3.82 7.22 3.26
CA TYR A 109 -2.72 7.92 2.63
C TYR A 109 -1.60 6.97 2.20
N TYR A 110 -0.87 7.40 1.20
CA TYR A 110 0.44 6.87 0.82
C TYR A 110 1.49 7.95 1.00
N VAL A 111 2.64 7.59 1.54
CA VAL A 111 3.82 8.44 1.63
C VAL A 111 5.03 7.66 1.13
N GLY A 112 5.82 8.26 0.25
CA GLY A 112 6.99 7.63 -0.35
C GLY A 112 7.35 8.20 -1.70
N SER A 113 8.17 7.44 -2.43
CA SER A 113 8.70 7.86 -3.71
C SER A 113 7.68 7.70 -4.84
N TYR A 114 7.73 8.63 -5.79
CA TYR A 114 6.90 8.68 -6.99
C TYR A 114 7.75 8.79 -8.25
N SER A 115 7.30 8.16 -9.33
CA SER A 115 7.77 8.37 -10.70
C SER A 115 6.59 8.37 -11.65
N ASP A 116 6.57 9.33 -12.57
CA ASP A 116 5.55 9.46 -13.62
C ASP A 116 4.11 9.39 -13.08
N GLY A 117 3.87 10.03 -11.92
CA GLY A 117 2.56 10.11 -11.27
C GLY A 117 2.16 8.90 -10.43
N HIS A 118 2.98 7.86 -10.36
CA HIS A 118 2.68 6.64 -9.62
C HIS A 118 3.64 6.39 -8.46
N PRO A 119 3.18 5.77 -7.34
CA PRO A 119 4.06 5.21 -6.32
C PRO A 119 5.12 4.30 -6.95
N ASN A 120 6.39 4.63 -6.78
CA ASN A 120 7.50 3.90 -7.40
C ASN A 120 8.79 4.10 -6.57
N GLY A 121 9.24 3.08 -5.87
CA GLY A 121 10.30 3.13 -4.86
C GLY A 121 9.78 2.81 -3.47
N GLU A 122 10.53 3.19 -2.44
CA GLU A 122 10.16 2.93 -1.05
C GLU A 122 8.93 3.76 -0.64
N GLY A 123 8.02 3.14 0.10
CA GLY A 123 6.82 3.84 0.55
C GLY A 123 5.97 3.07 1.56
N LYS A 124 5.00 3.80 2.09
CA LYS A 124 4.05 3.29 3.07
C LYS A 124 2.63 3.77 2.77
N TYR A 125 1.73 2.81 2.68
CA TYR A 125 0.29 3.04 2.61
C TYR A 125 -0.33 2.75 3.97
N LEU A 126 -1.26 3.60 4.42
CA LEU A 126 -2.07 3.40 5.62
C LEU A 126 -3.53 3.77 5.33
N ALA A 127 -4.44 2.88 5.69
CA ALA A 127 -5.89 3.11 5.63
C ALA A 127 -6.50 3.41 7.00
N PRO A 128 -7.69 4.04 7.07
CA PRO A 128 -8.38 4.37 8.32
C PRO A 128 -8.76 3.15 9.18
N ASP A 129 -8.95 1.99 8.57
CA ASP A 129 -9.20 0.72 9.24
C ASP A 129 -7.96 0.08 9.88
N GLY A 130 -6.78 0.71 9.73
CA GLY A 130 -5.51 0.22 10.21
C GLY A 130 -4.75 -0.67 9.22
N SER A 131 -5.34 -0.98 8.07
CA SER A 131 -4.64 -1.70 7.00
C SER A 131 -3.41 -0.91 6.55
N MET A 132 -2.28 -1.61 6.40
CA MET A 132 -1.00 -1.01 6.08
C MET A 132 -0.25 -1.84 5.04
N LYS A 133 0.53 -1.17 4.19
CA LYS A 133 1.54 -1.79 3.33
C LYS A 133 2.80 -0.97 3.35
N GLU A 134 3.97 -1.60 3.48
CA GLU A 134 5.26 -0.92 3.59
C GLU A 134 6.33 -1.74 2.85
N GLY A 135 7.15 -1.08 2.04
CA GLY A 135 8.21 -1.68 1.24
C GLY A 135 8.38 -0.97 -0.09
N THR A 136 8.96 -1.68 -1.06
CA THR A 136 9.20 -1.14 -2.39
C THR A 136 7.94 -1.24 -3.25
N PHE A 137 7.50 -0.12 -3.81
CA PHE A 137 6.40 -0.07 -4.77
C PHE A 137 6.92 0.02 -6.20
N LYS A 138 6.18 -0.56 -7.12
CA LYS A 138 6.39 -0.45 -8.56
C LYS A 138 5.04 -0.25 -9.24
N ASP A 139 4.91 0.85 -9.98
CA ASP A 139 3.68 1.23 -10.69
C ASP A 139 2.42 1.15 -9.77
N GLY A 140 2.58 1.61 -8.51
CA GLY A 140 1.52 1.61 -7.50
C GLY A 140 1.31 0.29 -6.74
N TRP A 141 2.02 -0.79 -7.07
CA TRP A 141 1.90 -2.08 -6.40
C TRP A 141 3.11 -2.38 -5.52
N LEU A 142 2.86 -2.94 -4.31
CA LEU A 142 3.93 -3.47 -3.47
C LEU A 142 4.58 -4.67 -4.17
N GLU A 143 5.90 -4.62 -4.37
CA GLU A 143 6.72 -5.61 -5.07
C GLU A 143 7.95 -5.99 -4.25
N GLY A 144 8.44 -7.24 -4.39
CA GLY A 144 9.61 -7.70 -3.65
C GLY A 144 9.35 -7.80 -2.15
N LYS A 145 10.34 -7.49 -1.32
CA LYS A 145 10.22 -7.60 0.15
C LYS A 145 9.37 -6.48 0.73
N GLY A 146 8.50 -6.84 1.67
CA GLY A 146 7.64 -5.86 2.33
C GLY A 146 6.88 -6.43 3.51
N VAL A 147 6.04 -5.56 4.08
CA VAL A 147 5.11 -5.87 5.17
C VAL A 147 3.71 -5.40 4.78
N ALA A 148 2.71 -6.23 5.04
CA ALA A 148 1.31 -5.82 4.96
C ALA A 148 0.55 -6.25 6.22
N ILE A 149 -0.34 -5.38 6.69
CA ILE A 149 -1.33 -5.67 7.72
C ILE A 149 -2.69 -5.42 7.07
N ASN A 150 -3.61 -6.37 7.20
CA ASN A 150 -4.97 -6.22 6.69
C ASN A 150 -5.95 -5.72 7.77
N GLU A 151 -7.20 -5.50 7.42
CA GLU A 151 -8.28 -5.06 8.30
C GLU A 151 -8.57 -6.02 9.47
N PHE A 152 -8.16 -7.29 9.35
CA PHE A 152 -8.29 -8.30 10.42
C PHE A 152 -7.04 -8.36 11.31
N THR A 153 -6.09 -7.43 11.16
CA THR A 153 -4.80 -7.37 11.86
C THR A 153 -3.86 -8.56 11.58
N GLU A 154 -4.12 -9.33 10.52
CA GLU A 154 -3.19 -10.33 10.03
C GLU A 154 -1.99 -9.63 9.42
N LYS A 155 -0.78 -10.02 9.84
CA LYS A 155 0.47 -9.40 9.39
C LYS A 155 1.26 -10.37 8.53
N TYR A 156 1.45 -10.01 7.27
CA TYR A 156 2.37 -10.69 6.37
C TYR A 156 3.70 -9.94 6.26
N THR A 157 4.79 -10.70 6.33
CA THR A 157 6.14 -10.21 6.08
C THR A 157 6.84 -11.16 5.11
N GLY A 158 7.24 -10.70 3.95
CA GLY A 158 7.84 -11.56 2.93
C GLY A 158 7.86 -10.94 1.54
N ASP A 159 7.87 -11.81 0.54
CA ASP A 159 7.85 -11.41 -0.85
C ASP A 159 6.44 -11.05 -1.32
N PHE A 160 6.34 -10.02 -2.15
CA PHE A 160 5.11 -9.57 -2.80
C PHE A 160 5.27 -9.58 -4.31
N HIS A 161 4.17 -9.87 -4.99
CA HIS A 161 4.02 -9.68 -6.42
C HIS A 161 2.64 -9.08 -6.73
N HIS A 162 2.62 -7.92 -7.40
CA HIS A 162 1.40 -7.12 -7.62
C HIS A 162 0.57 -6.92 -6.35
N GLY A 163 1.24 -6.57 -5.24
CA GLY A 163 0.61 -6.27 -3.95
C GLY A 163 0.04 -7.47 -3.21
N ARG A 164 0.34 -8.71 -3.62
CA ARG A 164 -0.11 -9.96 -2.99
C ARG A 164 1.08 -10.76 -2.46
N PRO A 165 0.94 -11.44 -1.30
CA PRO A 165 1.91 -12.41 -0.83
C PRO A 165 2.32 -13.39 -1.94
N HIS A 166 3.62 -13.53 -2.17
CA HIS A 166 4.21 -14.41 -3.18
C HIS A 166 5.62 -14.82 -2.72
N GLY A 167 6.20 -15.92 -3.27
CA GLY A 167 7.53 -16.37 -2.86
C GLY A 167 7.57 -16.83 -1.41
N GLU A 168 8.56 -16.42 -0.63
CA GLU A 168 8.73 -16.82 0.76
C GLU A 168 8.22 -15.74 1.72
N GLY A 169 7.52 -16.17 2.78
CA GLY A 169 7.02 -15.22 3.76
C GLY A 169 6.44 -15.83 5.03
N THR A 170 6.15 -14.95 5.96
CA THR A 170 5.54 -15.26 7.25
C THR A 170 4.21 -14.53 7.38
N MET A 171 3.15 -15.25 7.73
CA MET A 171 1.87 -14.70 8.16
C MET A 171 1.72 -14.90 9.66
N GLU A 172 1.45 -13.82 10.37
CA GLU A 172 1.12 -13.80 11.80
C GLU A 172 -0.36 -13.48 11.94
N TYR A 173 -1.11 -14.36 12.60
CA TYR A 173 -2.55 -14.22 12.80
C TYR A 173 -2.88 -13.64 14.18
N PRO A 174 -3.99 -12.90 14.35
CA PRO A 174 -4.36 -12.29 15.62
C PRO A 174 -4.57 -13.27 16.77
N ASN A 175 -4.93 -14.53 16.46
CA ASN A 175 -5.09 -15.58 17.44
C ASN A 175 -3.76 -16.16 17.96
N GLY A 176 -2.61 -15.67 17.47
CA GLY A 176 -1.28 -16.11 17.82
C GLY A 176 -0.73 -17.24 16.95
N ASP A 177 -1.51 -17.72 15.98
CA ASP A 177 -1.02 -18.66 14.98
C ASP A 177 0.01 -17.99 14.05
N LYS A 178 0.86 -18.81 13.43
CA LYS A 178 1.86 -18.31 12.48
C LYS A 178 2.09 -19.35 11.37
N TYR A 179 2.12 -18.88 10.13
CA TYR A 179 2.59 -19.66 8.99
C TYR A 179 3.92 -19.10 8.47
N VAL A 180 4.86 -20.00 8.17
CA VAL A 180 6.14 -19.68 7.53
C VAL A 180 6.33 -20.62 6.35
N GLY A 181 6.49 -20.10 5.15
CA GLY A 181 6.67 -20.92 3.96
C GLY A 181 6.40 -20.17 2.67
N SER A 182 6.16 -20.98 1.63
CA SER A 182 5.97 -20.49 0.28
C SER A 182 4.54 -19.99 0.04
N TRP A 183 4.40 -18.97 -0.82
CA TRP A 183 3.16 -18.28 -1.15
C TRP A 183 2.99 -18.11 -2.64
N VAL A 184 1.77 -18.28 -3.14
CA VAL A 184 1.38 -17.98 -4.52
C VAL A 184 0.07 -17.20 -4.52
N ASN A 185 0.10 -15.96 -5.05
CA ASN A 185 -1.08 -15.10 -5.18
C ASN A 185 -1.91 -14.97 -3.89
N GLY A 186 -1.25 -14.81 -2.73
CA GLY A 186 -1.89 -14.60 -1.44
C GLY A 186 -2.34 -15.86 -0.72
N LYS A 187 -1.97 -17.05 -1.21
CA LYS A 187 -2.28 -18.33 -0.56
C LYS A 187 -1.01 -19.10 -0.27
N SER A 188 -0.96 -19.81 0.88
CA SER A 188 0.12 -20.75 1.16
C SER A 188 0.11 -21.87 0.12
N GLU A 189 1.30 -22.19 -0.42
CA GLU A 189 1.50 -23.14 -1.50
C GLU A 189 2.88 -23.81 -1.33
N GLY A 190 3.01 -25.09 -1.68
CA GLY A 190 4.29 -25.81 -1.56
C GLY A 190 4.66 -26.12 -0.12
N LYS A 191 5.94 -25.95 0.25
CA LYS A 191 6.41 -26.31 1.61
C LYS A 191 6.20 -25.16 2.60
N GLY A 192 5.77 -25.55 3.83
CA GLY A 192 5.59 -24.58 4.90
C GLY A 192 5.48 -25.21 6.27
N THR A 193 5.50 -24.36 7.28
CA THR A 193 5.28 -24.72 8.67
C THR A 193 4.20 -23.82 9.27
N TYR A 194 3.18 -24.43 9.83
CA TYR A 194 2.13 -23.76 10.57
C TYR A 194 2.31 -24.00 12.06
N TYR A 195 2.45 -22.95 12.82
CA TYR A 195 2.57 -22.95 14.27
C TYR A 195 1.22 -22.52 14.84
N TYR A 196 0.56 -23.41 15.54
CA TYR A 196 -0.67 -23.13 16.24
C TYR A 196 -0.37 -22.47 17.59
N SER A 197 -1.18 -21.52 17.98
CA SER A 197 -1.09 -20.85 19.29
C SER A 197 -1.24 -21.83 20.48
N SER A 198 -1.85 -22.99 20.22
CA SER A 198 -1.91 -24.11 21.18
C SER A 198 -0.55 -24.77 21.46
N GLY A 199 0.50 -24.47 20.68
CA GLY A 199 1.80 -25.17 20.75
C GLY A 199 1.96 -26.31 19.75
N SER A 200 0.89 -26.71 19.05
CA SER A 200 0.98 -27.72 17.99
C SER A 200 1.69 -27.16 16.75
N VAL A 201 2.27 -28.02 15.92
CA VAL A 201 2.99 -27.62 14.71
C VAL A 201 2.65 -28.56 13.57
N TYR A 202 2.30 -28.01 12.42
CA TYR A 202 2.28 -28.74 11.15
C TYR A 202 3.46 -28.31 10.28
N GLN A 203 4.16 -29.27 9.71
CA GLN A 203 5.22 -29.03 8.73
C GLN A 203 5.02 -29.97 7.54
N GLY A 204 4.81 -29.42 6.35
CA GLY A 204 4.51 -30.24 5.18
C GLY A 204 4.16 -29.45 3.94
N ASP A 205 3.42 -30.14 3.08
CA ASP A 205 2.92 -29.58 1.84
C ASP A 205 1.62 -28.80 2.08
N PHE A 206 1.51 -27.66 1.37
CA PHE A 206 0.31 -26.84 1.32
C PHE A 206 -0.15 -26.69 -0.14
N HIS A 207 -1.44 -26.67 -0.35
CA HIS A 207 -2.05 -26.35 -1.61
C HIS A 207 -3.25 -25.41 -1.41
N ARG A 208 -3.20 -24.24 -2.04
CA ARG A 208 -4.26 -23.22 -2.00
C ARG A 208 -4.72 -22.82 -0.60
N GLY A 209 -3.83 -22.87 0.37
CA GLY A 209 -4.11 -22.46 1.74
C GLY A 209 -4.34 -23.59 2.74
N SER A 210 -4.46 -24.84 2.29
CA SER A 210 -4.70 -26.01 3.13
C SER A 210 -3.52 -26.97 3.14
N ALA A 211 -3.35 -27.73 4.23
CA ALA A 211 -2.42 -28.85 4.29
C ALA A 211 -2.88 -29.95 3.31
N GLU A 212 -2.09 -30.18 2.28
CA GLU A 212 -2.40 -31.17 1.24
C GLU A 212 -1.10 -31.79 0.69
N GLY A 213 -0.97 -33.10 0.73
CA GLY A 213 0.23 -33.83 0.35
C GLY A 213 0.86 -34.53 1.56
N TYR A 214 2.18 -34.47 1.70
CA TYR A 214 2.87 -35.14 2.77
C TYR A 214 3.31 -34.15 3.85
N GLY A 215 3.03 -34.50 5.13
CA GLY A 215 3.37 -33.63 6.24
C GLY A 215 3.45 -34.32 7.58
N THR A 216 3.99 -33.59 8.54
CA THR A 216 4.09 -33.96 9.95
C THR A 216 3.26 -33.00 10.77
N TYR A 217 2.41 -33.55 11.62
CA TYR A 217 1.73 -32.79 12.68
C TYR A 217 2.25 -33.25 14.04
N THR A 218 2.70 -32.35 14.86
CA THR A 218 3.11 -32.60 16.24
C THR A 218 2.14 -31.83 17.14
N TRP A 219 1.42 -32.55 17.97
CA TRP A 219 0.54 -31.97 18.97
C TRP A 219 1.33 -31.41 20.16
N GLU A 220 0.74 -30.45 20.86
CA GLU A 220 1.30 -29.88 22.09
C GLU A 220 1.69 -30.96 23.13
N ASN A 221 0.88 -32.01 23.23
CA ASN A 221 1.13 -33.11 24.15
C ASN A 221 2.26 -34.07 23.69
N GLY A 222 2.89 -33.85 22.55
CA GLY A 222 3.98 -34.63 22.00
C GLY A 222 3.55 -35.78 21.07
N ASN A 223 2.26 -36.04 20.89
CA ASN A 223 1.82 -36.98 19.85
C ASN A 223 2.31 -36.51 18.49
N ARG A 224 2.57 -37.42 17.56
CA ARG A 224 3.12 -37.08 16.24
C ARG A 224 2.50 -37.92 15.14
N TYR A 225 1.92 -37.26 14.13
CA TYR A 225 1.48 -37.90 12.89
C TYR A 225 2.43 -37.56 11.76
N VAL A 226 2.77 -38.52 10.94
CA VAL A 226 3.54 -38.36 9.70
C VAL A 226 2.81 -39.10 8.61
N GLY A 227 2.40 -38.45 7.56
CA GLY A 227 1.66 -39.09 6.50
C GLY A 227 1.04 -38.13 5.52
N ASN A 228 0.05 -38.63 4.79
CA ASN A 228 -0.66 -37.92 3.79
C ASN A 228 -1.80 -37.07 4.40
N TRP A 229 -2.01 -35.88 3.78
CA TRP A 229 -2.99 -34.89 4.18
C TRP A 229 -3.85 -34.50 2.99
N LYS A 230 -5.09 -34.16 3.21
CA LYS A 230 -6.01 -33.60 2.22
C LYS A 230 -7.00 -32.67 2.89
N ASN A 231 -7.09 -31.41 2.43
CA ASN A 231 -7.97 -30.40 3.00
C ASN A 231 -7.85 -30.31 4.54
N ASP A 232 -6.61 -30.19 5.05
CA ASP A 232 -6.28 -30.06 6.48
C ASP A 232 -6.57 -31.31 7.34
N MET A 233 -6.99 -32.45 6.74
CA MET A 233 -7.29 -33.71 7.43
C MET A 233 -6.27 -34.78 7.05
N ARG A 234 -5.97 -35.69 8.00
CA ARG A 234 -5.20 -36.91 7.72
C ARG A 234 -5.97 -37.77 6.73
N ASN A 235 -5.37 -38.07 5.59
CA ASN A 235 -6.07 -38.80 4.53
C ASN A 235 -5.07 -39.55 3.65
N GLY A 236 -5.22 -40.89 3.56
CA GLY A 236 -4.29 -41.77 2.91
C GLY A 236 -3.28 -42.37 3.93
N ARG A 237 -2.13 -42.84 3.47
CA ARG A 237 -1.17 -43.53 4.31
C ARG A 237 -0.50 -42.61 5.33
N GLY A 238 -0.44 -43.09 6.61
CA GLY A 238 0.23 -42.34 7.65
C GLY A 238 0.47 -43.13 8.92
N LYS A 239 1.27 -42.52 9.80
CA LYS A 239 1.68 -43.09 11.07
C LYS A 239 1.47 -42.08 12.19
N LEU A 240 0.63 -42.44 13.14
CA LEU A 240 0.48 -41.74 14.41
C LEU A 240 1.32 -42.44 15.46
N THR A 241 2.15 -41.72 16.18
CA THR A 241 2.88 -42.19 17.37
C THR A 241 2.42 -41.34 18.55
N THR A 242 1.90 -41.98 19.59
CA THR A 242 1.49 -41.27 20.80
C THR A 242 2.68 -41.09 21.76
N VAL A 243 2.56 -40.19 22.73
CA VAL A 243 3.57 -39.95 23.76
C VAL A 243 3.81 -41.21 24.62
N ASP A 244 2.79 -42.04 24.76
CA ASP A 244 2.87 -43.30 25.51
C ASP A 244 3.49 -44.46 24.69
N GLY A 245 3.87 -44.19 23.43
CA GLY A 245 4.53 -45.11 22.52
C GLY A 245 3.60 -46.02 21.72
N GLU A 246 2.29 -45.79 21.77
CA GLU A 246 1.35 -46.48 20.87
C GLU A 246 1.59 -46.02 19.43
N VAL A 247 1.43 -46.93 18.47
CA VAL A 247 1.65 -46.71 17.05
C VAL A 247 0.45 -47.16 16.25
N TYR A 248 -0.10 -46.27 15.44
CA TYR A 248 -1.16 -46.55 14.49
C TYR A 248 -0.61 -46.22 13.09
N GLU A 249 -0.28 -47.25 12.31
CA GLU A 249 0.33 -47.13 10.98
C GLU A 249 -0.52 -47.86 9.95
N GLY A 250 -1.08 -47.12 8.98
CA GLY A 250 -2.00 -47.63 7.97
C GLY A 250 -2.71 -46.52 7.21
N GLU A 251 -3.94 -46.82 6.79
CA GLU A 251 -4.76 -45.87 6.03
C GLU A 251 -5.60 -44.99 6.96
N TRP A 252 -5.74 -43.76 6.57
CA TRP A 252 -6.52 -42.71 7.26
C TRP A 252 -7.56 -42.12 6.30
N TYR A 253 -8.72 -41.84 6.80
CA TYR A 253 -9.79 -41.17 6.04
C TYR A 253 -10.46 -40.12 6.90
N ASN A 254 -10.35 -38.85 6.50
CA ASN A 254 -10.91 -37.67 7.21
C ASN A 254 -10.64 -37.73 8.73
N ASP A 255 -9.35 -37.83 9.10
CA ASP A 255 -8.84 -37.94 10.47
C ASP A 255 -9.13 -39.22 11.22
N GLU A 256 -9.85 -40.17 10.65
CA GLU A 256 -10.11 -41.47 11.25
C GLU A 256 -9.10 -42.54 10.75
N PHE A 257 -8.60 -43.34 11.66
CA PHE A 257 -7.76 -44.50 11.33
C PHE A 257 -8.66 -45.66 10.84
N VAL A 258 -8.38 -46.16 9.65
CA VAL A 258 -9.26 -47.18 9.02
C VAL A 258 -8.66 -48.58 9.16
N GLU A 259 -7.33 -48.77 8.95
CA GLU A 259 -6.51 -49.96 9.22
C GLU A 259 -5.13 -49.86 8.55
#